data_61e3048fa9a17aac7f3c697728fa8560
#
_entry.id   61e3048fa9a17aac7f3c697728fa8560
#
_cell.length_a   1.000
_cell.length_b   1.000
_cell.length_c   1.000
_cell.angle_alpha   90.00
_cell.angle_beta   90.00
_cell.angle_gamma   90.00
#
_symmetry.space_group_name_H-M   'P 1'
#
loop_
_entity.id
_entity.type
_entity.pdbx_description
1 polymer ?
#
loop_
_entity_poly.entity_id
_entity_poly.type
_entity_poly.pdbx_seq_one_letter_code
_entity_poly.pdbx_strand_id
1 'polypeptide(L)'
;RIWNGAKVLTIAEDYPSIISAIEERSFTVFKLNFSNEIEELIYDSIKNNKIEVIILSIVQYITGYKINFQFLNQLKNKFPDLIIIGDASQYFGTDFFDFSNSPFDVIISSGYKWILAGFGNGFLAFSKNFLERTNSTKEIIYDKVYVGHFDILSTYSLLFAIKKLKDINFKSLVKENKRLILKLKNELVQMELNPFLNKKGSDSSILSIPYNKKIYDLLIKNKVYFSLRGEFIRFSIHFYNNQSDVENLV
;
A
#
# COMPACT_ATOMS: atom_id res chain seq x y z
N ARG A 1 1.05 1.35 -22.45
CA ARG A 1 2.08 0.28 -22.31
C ARG A 1 3.37 0.97 -21.92
N ILE A 2 3.89 0.67 -20.72
CA ILE A 2 5.26 1.05 -20.39
C ILE A 2 6.15 0.40 -21.45
N TRP A 3 7.08 1.17 -22.03
CA TRP A 3 7.92 0.72 -23.15
C TRP A 3 8.91 -0.37 -22.75
N ASN A 4 9.30 -1.21 -23.70
CA ASN A 4 10.32 -2.22 -23.50
C ASN A 4 11.66 -1.55 -23.14
N GLY A 5 12.38 -2.15 -22.19
CA GLY A 5 13.66 -1.60 -21.72
C GLY A 5 13.53 -0.43 -20.75
N ALA A 6 12.31 -0.02 -20.36
CA ALA A 6 12.12 1.01 -19.34
C ALA A 6 12.90 0.67 -18.06
N LYS A 7 13.53 1.69 -17.48
CA LYS A 7 14.24 1.56 -16.20
C LYS A 7 13.24 1.69 -15.05
N VAL A 8 12.96 0.56 -14.42
CA VAL A 8 11.95 0.44 -13.37
C VAL A 8 12.61 0.26 -12.02
N LEU A 9 12.23 1.07 -11.04
CA LEU A 9 12.64 0.95 -9.64
C LEU A 9 11.52 0.34 -8.81
N THR A 10 11.86 -0.60 -7.94
CA THR A 10 10.95 -1.20 -6.95
C THR A 10 11.68 -1.53 -5.65
N ILE A 11 10.94 -1.86 -4.60
CA ILE A 11 11.48 -2.36 -3.34
C ILE A 11 11.54 -3.90 -3.42
N ALA A 12 12.68 -4.49 -3.04
CA ALA A 12 12.93 -5.93 -3.21
C ALA A 12 11.93 -6.79 -2.43
N GLU A 13 11.54 -6.34 -1.25
CA GLU A 13 10.58 -7.00 -0.36
C GLU A 13 9.13 -6.55 -0.59
N ASP A 14 8.82 -5.98 -1.76
CA ASP A 14 7.44 -5.61 -2.08
C ASP A 14 6.59 -6.84 -2.38
N TYR A 15 5.27 -6.62 -2.52
CA TYR A 15 4.33 -7.73 -2.66
C TYR A 15 4.67 -8.60 -3.88
N PRO A 16 4.67 -9.94 -3.74
CA PRO A 16 5.15 -10.85 -4.79
C PRO A 16 4.53 -10.61 -6.17
N SER A 17 3.25 -10.25 -6.24
CA SER A 17 2.59 -9.97 -7.53
C SER A 17 3.15 -8.72 -8.23
N ILE A 18 3.65 -7.73 -7.47
CA ILE A 18 4.33 -6.56 -8.06
C ILE A 18 5.66 -7.01 -8.64
N ILE A 19 6.44 -7.76 -7.88
CA ILE A 19 7.76 -8.23 -8.29
C ILE A 19 7.65 -9.11 -9.53
N SER A 20 6.78 -10.14 -9.51
CA SER A 20 6.56 -11.00 -10.68
C SER A 20 6.10 -10.21 -11.90
N ALA A 21 5.17 -9.27 -11.72
CA ALA A 21 4.69 -8.44 -12.82
C ALA A 21 5.78 -7.57 -13.45
N ILE A 22 6.80 -7.18 -12.71
CA ILE A 22 7.93 -6.40 -13.20
C ILE A 22 8.95 -7.35 -13.90
N GLU A 23 9.27 -8.47 -13.26
CA GLU A 23 10.29 -9.42 -13.74
C GLU A 23 9.88 -10.17 -15.02
N GLU A 24 8.60 -10.43 -15.19
CA GLU A 24 8.06 -11.08 -16.40
C GLU A 24 8.04 -10.18 -17.64
N ARG A 25 8.51 -8.94 -17.52
CA ARG A 25 8.52 -7.97 -18.62
C ARG A 25 9.94 -7.57 -18.97
N SER A 26 10.12 -7.10 -20.21
CA SER A 26 11.41 -6.62 -20.72
C SER A 26 11.79 -5.24 -20.16
N PHE A 27 11.90 -5.13 -18.83
CA PHE A 27 12.35 -3.94 -18.12
C PHE A 27 13.80 -4.06 -17.67
N THR A 28 14.47 -2.93 -17.50
CA THR A 28 15.72 -2.86 -16.74
C THR A 28 15.37 -2.57 -15.28
N VAL A 29 15.40 -3.61 -14.45
CA VAL A 29 14.88 -3.55 -13.07
C VAL A 29 15.95 -3.18 -12.07
N PHE A 30 15.67 -2.19 -11.25
CA PHE A 30 16.45 -1.77 -10.09
C PHE A 30 15.65 -2.10 -8.82
N LYS A 31 16.25 -2.88 -7.91
CA LYS A 31 15.63 -3.25 -6.64
C LYS A 31 16.41 -2.63 -5.50
N LEU A 32 15.71 -1.96 -4.59
CA LEU A 32 16.26 -1.46 -3.33
C LEU A 32 15.79 -2.34 -2.19
N ASN A 33 16.70 -2.73 -1.31
CA ASN A 33 16.31 -3.37 -0.06
C ASN A 33 15.63 -2.35 0.86
N PHE A 34 14.59 -2.79 1.53
CA PHE A 34 13.87 -1.92 2.47
C PHE A 34 14.78 -1.49 3.63
N SER A 35 14.83 -0.21 3.90
CA SER A 35 15.59 0.38 5.01
C SER A 35 14.88 1.62 5.57
N ASN A 36 15.38 2.15 6.68
CA ASN A 36 14.88 3.41 7.23
C ASN A 36 15.13 4.64 6.34
N GLU A 37 16.11 4.54 5.45
CA GLU A 37 16.56 5.58 4.52
C GLU A 37 16.03 5.32 3.12
N ILE A 38 14.95 4.54 3.00
CA ILE A 38 14.43 4.09 1.69
C ILE A 38 14.09 5.26 0.76
N GLU A 39 13.62 6.40 1.29
CA GLU A 39 13.30 7.58 0.48
C GLU A 39 14.57 8.21 -0.12
N GLU A 40 15.66 8.26 0.64
CA GLU A 40 16.97 8.75 0.16
C GLU A 40 17.53 7.80 -0.90
N LEU A 41 17.46 6.49 -0.67
CA LEU A 41 17.90 5.49 -1.64
C LEU A 41 17.09 5.56 -2.94
N ILE A 42 15.79 5.77 -2.86
CA ILE A 42 14.93 5.99 -4.04
C ILE A 42 15.40 7.22 -4.81
N TYR A 43 15.61 8.35 -4.12
CA TYR A 43 16.05 9.59 -4.74
C TYR A 43 17.39 9.41 -5.47
N ASP A 44 18.38 8.82 -4.81
CA ASP A 44 19.72 8.59 -5.37
C ASP A 44 19.68 7.63 -6.55
N SER A 45 18.87 6.57 -6.46
CA SER A 45 18.69 5.64 -7.56
C SER A 45 18.09 6.32 -8.80
N ILE A 46 17.07 7.17 -8.62
CA ILE A 46 16.44 7.92 -9.72
C ILE A 46 17.48 8.80 -10.40
N LYS A 47 18.23 9.56 -9.62
CA LYS A 47 19.24 10.51 -10.10
C LYS A 47 20.37 9.80 -10.85
N ASN A 48 20.92 8.75 -10.27
CA ASN A 48 22.13 8.09 -10.76
C ASN A 48 21.85 7.15 -11.94
N ASN A 49 20.72 6.46 -11.93
CA ASN A 49 20.37 5.44 -12.92
C ASN A 49 19.40 5.94 -13.99
N LYS A 50 18.90 7.18 -13.88
CA LYS A 50 17.88 7.74 -14.78
C LYS A 50 16.64 6.85 -14.82
N ILE A 51 16.10 6.53 -13.63
CA ILE A 51 14.88 5.74 -13.49
C ILE A 51 13.70 6.47 -14.15
N GLU A 52 12.91 5.73 -14.90
CA GLU A 52 11.76 6.26 -15.65
C GLU A 52 10.44 5.95 -14.96
N VAL A 53 10.40 4.83 -14.23
CA VAL A 53 9.18 4.34 -13.55
C VAL A 53 9.51 3.86 -12.15
N ILE A 54 8.72 4.28 -11.15
CA ILE A 54 8.72 3.67 -9.82
C ILE A 54 7.45 2.85 -9.68
N ILE A 55 7.58 1.61 -9.22
CA ILE A 55 6.45 0.75 -8.86
C ILE A 55 6.65 0.27 -7.43
N LEU A 56 5.73 0.62 -6.53
CA LEU A 56 5.83 0.27 -5.11
C LEU A 56 4.46 0.18 -4.43
N SER A 57 4.39 -0.54 -3.31
CA SER A 57 3.25 -0.48 -2.40
C SER A 57 3.21 0.86 -1.67
N ILE A 58 2.05 1.52 -1.62
CA ILE A 58 1.83 2.75 -0.83
C ILE A 58 2.05 2.46 0.66
N VAL A 59 1.59 1.29 1.11
CA VAL A 59 1.87 0.74 2.44
C VAL A 59 2.49 -0.64 2.26
N GLN A 60 3.73 -0.78 2.71
CA GLN A 60 4.49 -2.02 2.61
C GLN A 60 3.83 -3.10 3.49
N TYR A 61 3.56 -4.25 2.91
CA TYR A 61 2.68 -5.27 3.51
C TYR A 61 3.30 -6.05 4.68
N ILE A 62 4.62 -6.04 4.84
CA ILE A 62 5.33 -6.70 5.95
C ILE A 62 5.44 -5.76 7.14
N THR A 63 6.01 -4.58 6.91
CA THR A 63 6.39 -3.63 7.96
C THR A 63 5.30 -2.63 8.33
N GLY A 64 4.36 -2.37 7.41
CA GLY A 64 3.38 -1.29 7.53
C GLY A 64 3.96 0.09 7.19
N TYR A 65 5.18 0.17 6.67
CA TYR A 65 5.76 1.45 6.24
C TYR A 65 4.90 2.08 5.14
N LYS A 66 4.46 3.32 5.34
CA LYS A 66 3.75 4.13 4.35
C LYS A 66 4.71 5.14 3.73
N ILE A 67 4.84 5.08 2.41
CA ILE A 67 5.67 6.04 1.68
C ILE A 67 5.14 7.47 1.84
N ASN A 68 6.04 8.43 2.02
CA ASN A 68 5.65 9.82 2.22
C ASN A 68 5.23 10.47 0.90
N PHE A 69 3.97 10.92 0.82
CA PHE A 69 3.45 11.56 -0.39
C PHE A 69 4.10 12.93 -0.67
N GLN A 70 4.55 13.65 0.35
CA GLN A 70 5.30 14.90 0.14
C GLN A 70 6.63 14.62 -0.54
N PHE A 71 7.32 13.54 -0.14
CA PHE A 71 8.54 13.08 -0.80
C PHE A 71 8.28 12.73 -2.28
N LEU A 72 7.22 11.95 -2.56
CA LEU A 72 6.85 11.60 -3.93
C LEU A 72 6.49 12.85 -4.76
N ASN A 73 5.81 13.84 -4.18
CA ASN A 73 5.54 15.12 -4.84
C ASN A 73 6.83 15.89 -5.15
N GLN A 74 7.81 15.89 -4.23
CA GLN A 74 9.13 16.48 -4.48
C GLN A 74 9.86 15.78 -5.63
N LEU A 75 9.75 14.43 -5.71
CA LEU A 75 10.29 13.67 -6.83
C LEU A 75 9.63 14.07 -8.15
N LYS A 76 8.30 14.18 -8.20
CA LYS A 76 7.57 14.61 -9.41
C LYS A 76 7.96 16.02 -9.86
N ASN A 77 8.14 16.93 -8.92
CA ASN A 77 8.59 18.29 -9.23
C ASN A 77 10.00 18.34 -9.81
N LYS A 78 10.89 17.48 -9.30
CA LYS A 78 12.30 17.45 -9.75
C LYS A 78 12.49 16.60 -11.00
N PHE A 79 11.71 15.54 -11.15
CA PHE A 79 11.72 14.60 -12.26
C PHE A 79 10.32 14.50 -12.87
N PRO A 80 9.87 15.54 -13.62
CA PRO A 80 8.48 15.63 -14.09
C PRO A 80 8.09 14.47 -15.03
N ASP A 81 9.09 13.84 -15.62
CA ASP A 81 8.91 12.67 -16.51
C ASP A 81 8.79 11.34 -15.76
N LEU A 82 9.06 11.30 -14.48
CA LEU A 82 8.97 10.09 -13.68
C LEU A 82 7.52 9.61 -13.58
N ILE A 83 7.27 8.35 -13.92
CA ILE A 83 5.98 7.69 -13.71
C ILE A 83 6.00 7.02 -12.33
N ILE A 84 4.96 7.27 -11.51
CA ILE A 84 4.82 6.66 -10.19
C ILE A 84 3.56 5.80 -10.17
N ILE A 85 3.75 4.48 -9.98
CA ILE A 85 2.68 3.49 -9.88
C ILE A 85 2.62 2.98 -8.44
N GLY A 86 1.46 3.14 -7.79
CA GLY A 86 1.23 2.74 -6.41
C GLY A 86 0.27 1.56 -6.28
N ASP A 87 0.69 0.50 -5.58
CA ASP A 87 -0.25 -0.49 -5.07
C ASP A 87 -0.88 0.05 -3.77
N ALA A 88 -2.15 0.38 -3.85
CA ALA A 88 -2.95 0.90 -2.75
C ALA A 88 -3.69 -0.19 -1.96
N SER A 89 -3.42 -1.48 -2.19
CA SER A 89 -4.16 -2.60 -1.58
C SER A 89 -4.08 -2.65 -0.05
N GLN A 90 -3.03 -2.06 0.55
CA GLN A 90 -2.91 -1.93 2.01
C GLN A 90 -3.21 -0.50 2.50
N TYR A 91 -3.61 0.40 1.60
CA TYR A 91 -3.86 1.80 1.91
C TYR A 91 -5.30 2.24 1.64
N PHE A 92 -5.88 1.86 0.49
CA PHE A 92 -7.21 2.31 0.09
C PHE A 92 -8.29 1.75 1.02
N GLY A 93 -9.06 2.65 1.64
CA GLY A 93 -10.03 2.33 2.69
C GLY A 93 -9.52 2.54 4.11
N THR A 94 -8.23 2.89 4.32
CA THR A 94 -7.67 3.19 5.65
C THR A 94 -7.53 4.68 5.92
N ASP A 95 -7.47 5.49 4.88
CA ASP A 95 -7.30 6.93 4.96
C ASP A 95 -8.04 7.65 3.82
N PHE A 96 -8.16 8.99 3.93
CA PHE A 96 -8.63 9.81 2.82
C PHE A 96 -7.61 9.83 1.71
N PHE A 97 -8.10 9.66 0.49
CA PHE A 97 -7.26 9.69 -0.68
C PHE A 97 -7.97 10.40 -1.83
N ASP A 98 -7.33 11.43 -2.36
CA ASP A 98 -7.73 12.09 -3.59
C ASP A 98 -6.68 11.82 -4.66
N PHE A 99 -7.03 10.95 -5.60
CA PHE A 99 -6.14 10.56 -6.68
C PHE A 99 -5.72 11.75 -7.55
N SER A 100 -6.64 12.69 -7.80
CA SER A 100 -6.37 13.85 -8.67
C SER A 100 -5.29 14.78 -8.11
N ASN A 101 -5.15 14.82 -6.79
CA ASN A 101 -4.16 15.62 -6.06
C ASN A 101 -3.03 14.77 -5.48
N SER A 102 -2.88 13.53 -5.93
CA SER A 102 -1.84 12.63 -5.46
C SER A 102 -0.61 12.61 -6.39
N PRO A 103 0.56 12.17 -5.91
CA PRO A 103 1.76 12.04 -6.75
C PRO A 103 1.71 10.88 -7.73
N PHE A 104 0.69 10.02 -7.68
CA PHE A 104 0.64 8.80 -8.47
C PHE A 104 0.07 9.04 -9.87
N ASP A 105 0.73 8.45 -10.86
CA ASP A 105 0.22 8.39 -12.23
C ASP A 105 -0.74 7.21 -12.41
N VAL A 106 -0.53 6.13 -11.64
CA VAL A 106 -1.41 4.95 -11.60
C VAL A 106 -1.53 4.46 -10.16
N ILE A 107 -2.73 4.08 -9.77
CA ILE A 107 -2.97 3.30 -8.55
C ILE A 107 -3.76 2.04 -8.87
N ILE A 108 -3.42 0.97 -8.16
CA ILE A 108 -4.09 -0.33 -8.24
C ILE A 108 -4.50 -0.73 -6.83
N SER A 109 -5.68 -1.28 -6.65
CA SER A 109 -6.10 -1.79 -5.33
C SER A 109 -7.02 -2.98 -5.47
N SER A 110 -6.85 -3.97 -4.59
CA SER A 110 -7.85 -5.01 -4.36
C SER A 110 -9.01 -4.48 -3.52
N GLY A 111 -10.22 -4.98 -3.76
CA GLY A 111 -11.42 -4.56 -3.01
C GLY A 111 -11.69 -5.37 -1.73
N TYR A 112 -11.07 -6.55 -1.58
CA TYR A 112 -11.42 -7.48 -0.50
C TYR A 112 -10.76 -7.15 0.87
N LYS A 113 -9.75 -6.28 0.91
CA LYS A 113 -9.05 -5.94 2.15
C LYS A 113 -9.82 -4.87 2.94
N TRP A 114 -9.35 -3.65 2.92
CA TRP A 114 -9.86 -2.54 3.74
C TRP A 114 -11.23 -2.00 3.31
N ILE A 115 -11.62 -2.23 2.07
CA ILE A 115 -12.93 -1.83 1.54
C ILE A 115 -14.01 -2.87 1.90
N LEU A 116 -13.62 -4.11 2.25
CA LEU A 116 -14.52 -5.23 2.57
C LEU A 116 -15.50 -5.59 1.44
N ALA A 117 -15.07 -5.45 0.20
CA ALA A 117 -15.93 -5.67 -0.98
C ALA A 117 -16.06 -7.14 -1.42
N GLY A 118 -15.52 -8.09 -0.64
CA GLY A 118 -15.44 -9.50 -1.06
C GLY A 118 -14.34 -9.76 -2.08
N PHE A 119 -14.20 -11.01 -2.47
CA PHE A 119 -13.14 -11.44 -3.41
C PHE A 119 -13.51 -11.19 -4.87
N GLY A 120 -12.52 -11.31 -5.76
CA GLY A 120 -12.71 -11.26 -7.21
C GLY A 120 -12.85 -9.87 -7.81
N ASN A 121 -12.61 -8.81 -7.02
CA ASN A 121 -12.69 -7.44 -7.49
C ASN A 121 -11.49 -6.57 -7.08
N GLY A 122 -11.38 -5.45 -7.73
CA GLY A 122 -10.39 -4.43 -7.51
C GLY A 122 -10.60 -3.28 -8.47
N PHE A 123 -9.75 -2.28 -8.42
CA PHE A 123 -9.80 -1.16 -9.35
C PHE A 123 -8.41 -0.70 -9.76
N LEU A 124 -8.39 -0.06 -10.90
CA LEU A 124 -7.26 0.65 -11.48
C LEU A 124 -7.69 2.09 -11.75
N ALA A 125 -6.91 3.06 -11.30
CA ALA A 125 -7.05 4.45 -11.70
C ALA A 125 -5.75 4.96 -12.30
N PHE A 126 -5.84 5.79 -13.32
CA PHE A 126 -4.68 6.35 -14.02
C PHE A 126 -4.91 7.81 -14.39
N SER A 127 -3.83 8.58 -14.35
CA SER A 127 -3.84 10.01 -14.66
C SER A 127 -3.86 10.25 -16.15
N LYS A 128 -4.26 11.47 -16.54
CA LYS A 128 -4.17 11.91 -17.93
C LYS A 128 -2.72 11.91 -18.41
N ASN A 129 -1.79 12.37 -17.56
CA ASN A 129 -0.37 12.36 -17.84
C ASN A 129 0.16 10.95 -18.15
N PHE A 130 -0.30 9.93 -17.43
CA PHE A 130 0.07 8.54 -17.74
C PHE A 130 -0.36 8.12 -19.15
N LEU A 131 -1.58 8.47 -19.56
CA LEU A 131 -2.08 8.17 -20.90
C LEU A 131 -1.25 8.85 -22.00
N GLU A 132 -0.95 10.14 -21.82
CA GLU A 132 -0.16 10.93 -22.77
C GLU A 132 1.26 10.36 -22.91
N ARG A 133 1.93 10.08 -21.80
CA ARG A 133 3.30 9.55 -21.77
C ARG A 133 3.44 8.14 -22.34
N THR A 134 2.43 7.31 -22.15
CA THR A 134 2.43 5.93 -22.67
C THR A 134 1.80 5.82 -24.07
N ASN A 135 1.43 6.94 -24.65
CA ASN A 135 0.68 7.01 -25.91
C ASN A 135 -0.49 6.00 -25.91
N SER A 136 -1.27 6.03 -24.84
CA SER A 136 -2.39 5.11 -24.61
C SER A 136 -3.70 5.87 -24.49
N THR A 137 -4.81 5.20 -24.75
CA THR A 137 -6.16 5.69 -24.48
C THR A 137 -6.82 4.85 -23.38
N LYS A 138 -7.96 5.33 -22.87
CA LYS A 138 -8.76 4.58 -21.88
C LYS A 138 -9.21 3.24 -22.45
N GLU A 139 -9.60 3.20 -23.70
CA GLU A 139 -10.06 2.02 -24.42
C GLU A 139 -8.93 1.00 -24.55
N ILE A 140 -7.72 1.43 -24.95
CA ILE A 140 -6.55 0.54 -25.04
C ILE A 140 -6.21 -0.07 -23.67
N ILE A 141 -6.31 0.71 -22.59
CA ILE A 141 -6.06 0.15 -21.24
C ILE A 141 -7.18 -0.80 -20.85
N TYR A 142 -8.44 -0.43 -21.10
CA TYR A 142 -9.59 -1.30 -20.83
C TYR A 142 -9.44 -2.66 -21.51
N ASP A 143 -9.14 -2.69 -22.79
CA ASP A 143 -8.98 -3.93 -23.58
C ASP A 143 -7.85 -4.83 -23.03
N LYS A 144 -6.83 -4.23 -22.39
CA LYS A 144 -5.71 -4.99 -21.78
C LYS A 144 -6.01 -5.55 -20.42
N VAL A 145 -6.87 -4.89 -19.63
CA VAL A 145 -7.24 -5.35 -18.29
C VAL A 145 -8.51 -6.17 -18.30
N TYR A 146 -9.30 -6.11 -19.38
CA TYR A 146 -10.50 -6.92 -19.56
C TYR A 146 -10.13 -8.35 -19.91
N VAL A 147 -10.47 -9.27 -19.03
CA VAL A 147 -10.08 -10.69 -19.14
C VAL A 147 -11.34 -11.55 -19.25
N GLY A 148 -11.95 -11.58 -20.43
CA GLY A 148 -13.11 -12.44 -20.71
C GLY A 148 -14.42 -11.97 -20.09
N HIS A 149 -15.19 -12.86 -19.50
CA HIS A 149 -16.48 -12.52 -18.92
C HIS A 149 -16.34 -11.72 -17.62
N PHE A 150 -17.09 -10.64 -17.55
CA PHE A 150 -17.09 -9.71 -16.42
C PHE A 150 -17.91 -10.31 -15.27
N ASP A 151 -17.30 -10.46 -14.09
CA ASP A 151 -18.02 -10.86 -12.89
C ASP A 151 -18.85 -9.66 -12.37
N ILE A 152 -20.11 -9.68 -12.74
CA ILE A 152 -21.07 -8.62 -12.37
C ILE A 152 -21.22 -8.56 -10.84
N LEU A 153 -21.32 -9.72 -10.17
CA LEU A 153 -21.58 -9.77 -8.73
C LEU A 153 -20.43 -9.15 -7.94
N SER A 154 -19.18 -9.52 -8.24
CA SER A 154 -18.00 -8.96 -7.56
C SER A 154 -17.86 -7.45 -7.79
N THR A 155 -18.18 -6.97 -9.00
CA THR A 155 -18.13 -5.55 -9.34
C THR A 155 -19.19 -4.76 -8.59
N TYR A 156 -20.44 -5.25 -8.53
CA TYR A 156 -21.48 -4.61 -7.75
C TYR A 156 -21.18 -4.65 -6.25
N SER A 157 -20.54 -5.70 -5.75
CA SER A 157 -20.07 -5.77 -4.37
C SER A 157 -19.07 -4.65 -4.06
N LEU A 158 -18.12 -4.38 -4.96
CA LEU A 158 -17.18 -3.27 -4.81
C LEU A 158 -17.90 -1.91 -4.82
N LEU A 159 -18.80 -1.70 -5.76
CA LEU A 159 -19.58 -0.47 -5.84
C LEU A 159 -20.44 -0.25 -4.59
N PHE A 160 -21.08 -1.31 -4.09
CA PHE A 160 -21.89 -1.27 -2.88
C PHE A 160 -21.02 -0.90 -1.66
N ALA A 161 -19.87 -1.56 -1.48
CA ALA A 161 -18.97 -1.32 -0.36
C ALA A 161 -18.46 0.14 -0.35
N ILE A 162 -18.05 0.68 -1.50
CA ILE A 162 -17.61 2.07 -1.62
C ILE A 162 -18.76 3.04 -1.30
N LYS A 163 -19.97 2.79 -1.79
CA LYS A 163 -21.15 3.62 -1.45
C LYS A 163 -21.44 3.57 0.05
N LYS A 164 -21.41 2.38 0.66
CA LYS A 164 -21.64 2.21 2.09
C LYS A 164 -20.62 2.96 2.94
N LEU A 165 -19.34 2.92 2.60
CA LEU A 165 -18.31 3.70 3.29
C LEU A 165 -18.60 5.22 3.24
N LYS A 166 -19.14 5.72 2.13
CA LYS A 166 -19.61 7.11 2.05
C LYS A 166 -20.78 7.41 2.99
N ASP A 167 -21.77 6.51 3.04
CA ASP A 167 -23.01 6.69 3.81
C ASP A 167 -22.76 6.66 5.33
N ILE A 168 -21.82 5.86 5.81
CA ILE A 168 -21.54 5.65 7.24
C ILE A 168 -20.50 6.64 7.82
N ASN A 169 -20.35 7.82 7.24
CA ASN A 169 -19.39 8.83 7.69
C ASN A 169 -17.95 8.31 7.78
N PHE A 170 -17.41 7.93 6.64
CA PHE A 170 -16.03 7.41 6.51
C PHE A 170 -14.98 8.27 7.23
N LYS A 171 -15.19 9.60 7.29
CA LYS A 171 -14.29 10.53 7.99
C LYS A 171 -14.17 10.21 9.48
N SER A 172 -15.29 9.90 10.13
CA SER A 172 -15.30 9.53 11.55
C SER A 172 -14.61 8.19 11.79
N LEU A 173 -14.85 7.21 10.91
CA LEU A 173 -14.21 5.89 10.99
C LEU A 173 -12.69 5.98 10.86
N VAL A 174 -12.19 6.74 9.89
CA VAL A 174 -10.75 6.97 9.71
C VAL A 174 -10.14 7.64 10.94
N LYS A 175 -10.80 8.65 11.51
CA LYS A 175 -10.33 9.34 12.71
C LYS A 175 -10.21 8.38 13.90
N GLU A 176 -11.23 7.57 14.14
CA GLU A 176 -11.22 6.59 15.24
C GLU A 176 -10.18 5.50 15.01
N ASN A 177 -10.07 4.98 13.80
CA ASN A 177 -9.06 3.99 13.45
C ASN A 177 -7.63 4.53 13.71
N LYS A 178 -7.36 5.76 13.29
CA LYS A 178 -6.07 6.42 13.58
C LYS A 178 -5.79 6.58 15.07
N ARG A 179 -6.82 6.85 15.87
CA ARG A 179 -6.70 6.92 17.34
C ARG A 179 -6.29 5.57 17.94
N LEU A 180 -6.93 4.49 17.49
CA LEU A 180 -6.61 3.12 17.94
C LEU A 180 -5.19 2.70 17.52
N ILE A 181 -4.81 3.00 16.29
CA ILE A 181 -3.47 2.73 15.77
C ILE A 181 -2.41 3.46 16.60
N LEU A 182 -2.63 4.74 16.88
CA LEU A 182 -1.70 5.52 17.68
C LEU A 182 -1.57 4.97 19.11
N LYS A 183 -2.69 4.56 19.73
CA LYS A 183 -2.68 3.92 21.03
C LYS A 183 -1.83 2.65 21.00
N LEU A 184 -2.13 1.71 20.10
CA LEU A 184 -1.37 0.47 20.01
C LEU A 184 0.11 0.72 19.70
N LYS A 185 0.41 1.64 18.81
CA LYS A 185 1.78 2.02 18.47
C LYS A 185 2.55 2.50 19.70
N ASN A 186 1.96 3.38 20.51
CA ASN A 186 2.60 3.90 21.72
C ASN A 186 2.89 2.78 22.73
N GLU A 187 1.97 1.85 22.93
CA GLU A 187 2.16 0.70 23.80
C GLU A 187 3.31 -0.21 23.31
N LEU A 188 3.31 -0.56 22.01
CA LEU A 188 4.38 -1.38 21.42
C LEU A 188 5.76 -0.69 21.49
N VAL A 189 5.80 0.63 21.41
CA VAL A 189 7.02 1.43 21.57
C VAL A 189 7.49 1.41 23.02
N GLN A 190 6.59 1.59 23.99
CA GLN A 190 6.94 1.54 25.43
C GLN A 190 7.46 0.16 25.84
N MET A 191 6.99 -0.90 25.19
CA MET A 191 7.49 -2.26 25.34
C MET A 191 8.81 -2.54 24.62
N GLU A 192 9.37 -1.55 23.92
CA GLU A 192 10.58 -1.68 23.10
C GLU A 192 10.53 -2.79 22.04
N LEU A 193 9.33 -3.15 21.59
CA LEU A 193 9.12 -4.29 20.69
C LEU A 193 9.54 -4.04 19.26
N ASN A 194 9.58 -2.77 18.81
CA ASN A 194 10.06 -2.44 17.48
C ASN A 194 10.56 -0.99 17.37
N PRO A 195 11.86 -0.78 17.14
CA PRO A 195 12.45 0.55 16.99
C PRO A 195 11.96 1.30 15.73
N PHE A 196 11.41 0.58 14.75
CA PHE A 196 10.89 1.21 13.50
C PHE A 196 9.56 1.93 13.70
N LEU A 197 8.80 1.61 14.75
CA LEU A 197 7.50 2.23 15.00
C LEU A 197 7.59 3.74 15.31
N ASN A 198 8.74 4.22 15.74
CA ASN A 198 8.98 5.65 16.03
C ASN A 198 9.42 6.46 14.81
N LYS A 199 9.59 5.83 13.64
CA LYS A 199 10.12 6.49 12.44
C LYS A 199 9.02 7.02 11.52
N LYS A 200 9.41 7.87 10.56
CA LYS A 200 8.54 8.30 9.47
C LYS A 200 7.93 7.08 8.75
N GLY A 201 6.70 7.21 8.30
CA GLY A 201 6.01 6.16 7.57
C GLY A 201 5.37 5.08 8.44
N SER A 202 5.42 5.16 9.78
CA SER A 202 4.79 4.21 10.70
C SER A 202 3.36 4.60 11.11
N ASP A 203 2.66 5.37 10.29
CA ASP A 203 1.31 5.89 10.52
C ASP A 203 0.23 5.18 9.67
N SER A 204 0.50 3.96 9.27
CA SER A 204 -0.45 3.11 8.56
C SER A 204 -1.32 2.27 9.51
N SER A 205 -2.35 1.63 8.96
CA SER A 205 -3.21 0.69 9.71
C SER A 205 -2.54 -0.67 9.98
N ILE A 206 -1.27 -0.82 9.62
CA ILE A 206 -0.46 -2.02 9.84
C ILE A 206 0.68 -1.68 10.79
N LEU A 207 0.80 -2.43 11.86
CA LEU A 207 1.90 -2.37 12.81
C LEU A 207 2.56 -3.74 12.91
N SER A 208 3.87 -3.80 12.84
CA SER A 208 4.61 -5.05 12.89
C SER A 208 5.69 -5.00 13.95
N ILE A 209 5.89 -6.13 14.62
CA ILE A 209 6.99 -6.34 15.56
C ILE A 209 7.84 -7.53 15.10
N PRO A 210 9.14 -7.58 15.36
CA PRO A 210 9.95 -8.76 15.08
C PRO A 210 9.35 -10.01 15.72
N TYR A 211 9.49 -11.15 15.04
CA TYR A 211 9.03 -12.41 15.57
C TYR A 211 9.70 -12.75 16.91
N ASN A 212 8.88 -13.06 17.89
CA ASN A 212 9.33 -13.55 19.19
C ASN A 212 8.41 -14.71 19.61
N LYS A 213 8.99 -15.88 19.86
CA LYS A 213 8.23 -17.09 20.18
C LYS A 213 7.35 -16.93 21.43
N LYS A 214 7.84 -16.25 22.48
CA LYS A 214 7.07 -16.03 23.71
C LYS A 214 5.84 -15.14 23.45
N ILE A 215 6.03 -14.07 22.69
CA ILE A 215 4.93 -13.16 22.29
C ILE A 215 3.94 -13.91 21.40
N TYR A 216 4.43 -14.66 20.41
CA TYR A 216 3.58 -15.49 19.55
C TYR A 216 2.68 -16.42 20.36
N ASP A 217 3.26 -17.20 21.30
CA ASP A 217 2.51 -18.16 22.14
C ASP A 217 1.47 -17.43 23.04
N LEU A 218 1.82 -16.26 23.57
CA LEU A 218 0.92 -15.42 24.35
C LEU A 218 -0.28 -14.94 23.52
N LEU A 219 -0.04 -14.45 22.31
CA LEU A 219 -1.09 -14.00 21.40
C LEU A 219 -2.06 -15.14 21.03
N ILE A 220 -1.52 -16.33 20.73
CA ILE A 220 -2.34 -17.52 20.46
C ILE A 220 -3.17 -17.91 21.70
N LYS A 221 -2.56 -17.96 22.86
CA LYS A 221 -3.24 -18.30 24.14
C LYS A 221 -4.39 -17.33 24.42
N ASN A 222 -4.19 -16.05 24.15
CA ASN A 222 -5.19 -14.99 24.37
C ASN A 222 -6.16 -14.81 23.18
N LYS A 223 -6.11 -15.69 22.16
CA LYS A 223 -6.98 -15.67 20.99
C LYS A 223 -6.90 -14.36 20.20
N VAL A 224 -5.74 -13.73 20.18
CA VAL A 224 -5.48 -12.55 19.36
C VAL A 224 -5.20 -12.99 17.91
N TYR A 225 -5.91 -12.41 16.96
CA TYR A 225 -5.69 -12.67 15.53
C TYR A 225 -4.61 -11.75 14.97
N PHE A 226 -3.61 -12.33 14.35
CA PHE A 226 -2.49 -11.64 13.72
C PHE A 226 -2.03 -12.38 12.46
N SER A 227 -1.09 -11.82 11.73
CA SER A 227 -0.47 -12.49 10.58
C SER A 227 1.04 -12.59 10.78
N LEU A 228 1.64 -13.72 10.38
CA LEU A 228 3.08 -13.78 10.17
C LEU A 228 3.42 -13.31 8.76
N ARG A 229 4.38 -12.39 8.64
CA ARG A 229 4.88 -11.89 7.36
C ARG A 229 6.40 -11.74 7.43
N GLY A 230 7.12 -12.57 6.66
CA GLY A 230 8.57 -12.70 6.84
C GLY A 230 8.89 -13.04 8.29
N GLU A 231 9.79 -12.30 8.89
CA GLU A 231 10.21 -12.45 10.29
C GLU A 231 9.43 -11.52 11.25
N PHE A 232 8.17 -11.17 10.91
CA PHE A 232 7.38 -10.25 11.72
C PHE A 232 6.02 -10.83 12.12
N ILE A 233 5.60 -10.50 13.33
CA ILE A 233 4.20 -10.57 13.77
C ILE A 233 3.55 -9.25 13.37
N ARG A 234 2.51 -9.32 12.57
CA ARG A 234 1.83 -8.15 11.99
C ARG A 234 0.42 -8.02 12.50
N PHE A 235 0.11 -6.87 13.05
CA PHE A 235 -1.23 -6.44 13.45
C PHE A 235 -1.83 -5.54 12.37
N SER A 236 -3.13 -5.65 12.16
CA SER A 236 -3.89 -4.84 11.20
C SER A 236 -5.13 -4.30 11.89
N ILE A 237 -5.16 -3.00 12.14
CA ILE A 237 -6.27 -2.34 12.86
C ILE A 237 -7.24 -1.78 11.83
N HIS A 238 -8.45 -2.31 11.84
CA HIS A 238 -9.52 -1.93 10.94
C HIS A 238 -10.60 -1.11 11.67
N PHE A 239 -11.47 -0.41 10.94
CA PHE A 239 -12.52 0.42 11.53
C PHE A 239 -13.58 -0.38 12.33
N TYR A 240 -13.60 -1.70 12.26
CA TYR A 240 -14.43 -2.55 13.11
C TYR A 240 -13.77 -2.95 14.43
N ASN A 241 -12.49 -2.64 14.61
CA ASN A 241 -11.83 -2.80 15.90
C ASN A 241 -12.22 -1.67 16.84
N ASN A 242 -12.11 -1.95 18.14
CA ASN A 242 -12.44 -1.01 19.21
C ASN A 242 -11.30 -0.93 20.25
N GLN A 243 -11.51 -0.10 21.24
CA GLN A 243 -10.48 0.12 22.28
C GLN A 243 -10.17 -1.14 23.07
N SER A 244 -11.18 -1.98 23.37
CA SER A 244 -10.98 -3.24 24.09
C SER A 244 -10.08 -4.22 23.32
N ASP A 245 -10.17 -4.24 21.97
CA ASP A 245 -9.30 -5.09 21.15
C ASP A 245 -7.82 -4.69 21.33
N VAL A 246 -7.55 -3.38 21.40
CA VAL A 246 -6.20 -2.88 21.63
C VAL A 246 -5.72 -3.19 23.05
N GLU A 247 -6.58 -3.01 24.06
CA GLU A 247 -6.26 -3.29 25.47
C GLU A 247 -6.02 -4.77 25.75
N ASN A 248 -6.71 -5.66 25.03
CA ASN A 248 -6.50 -7.10 25.16
C ASN A 248 -5.20 -7.59 24.47
N LEU A 249 -4.60 -6.76 23.63
CA LEU A 249 -3.37 -7.13 22.93
C LEU A 249 -2.13 -6.77 23.75
N VAL A 250 -2.22 -5.79 24.62
CA VAL A 250 -1.15 -5.23 25.45
C VAL A 250 -1.20 -5.80 26.86
#